data_192bfb823bc97375a317ba2afddd0c94
#
_entry.id   192bfb823bc97375a317ba2afddd0c94
#
_cell.length_a   1.000
_cell.length_b   1.000
_cell.length_c   1.000
_cell.angle_alpha   90.00
_cell.angle_beta   90.00
_cell.angle_gamma   90.00
#
_symmetry.space_group_name_H-M   'P 1'
#
loop_
_entity.id
_entity.type
_entity.pdbx_description
1 polymer ?
#
loop_
_entity_poly.entity_id
_entity_poly.type
_entity_poly.pdbx_seq_one_letter_code
_entity_poly.pdbx_strand_id
1 'polypeptide(L)'
;MKYPTRLSDAVHILAFIALYPDCDLTSNKLAESVQTNPAYVRQLMSALRKGELLISVKGHPRPALAREPEKITLLDVYRAVEG
;
A
#
# COMPACT_ATOMS: atom_id res chain seq x y z
N MET A 1 14.38 -19.66 6.14
CA MET A 1 13.67 -19.17 4.96
C MET A 1 12.93 -17.88 5.31
N LYS A 2 13.08 -16.88 4.50
CA LYS A 2 12.42 -15.61 4.76
C LYS A 2 11.09 -15.52 4.03
N TYR A 3 10.10 -15.02 4.72
CA TYR A 3 8.82 -14.70 4.08
C TYR A 3 9.03 -13.54 3.11
N PRO A 4 8.23 -13.46 2.05
CA PRO A 4 8.28 -12.31 1.16
C PRO A 4 7.67 -11.09 1.86
N THR A 5 8.51 -10.39 2.62
CA THR A 5 8.06 -9.28 3.46
C THR A 5 7.45 -8.15 2.65
N ARG A 6 7.93 -7.94 1.42
CA ARG A 6 7.35 -6.90 0.55
C ARG A 6 5.86 -7.16 0.30
N LEU A 7 5.50 -8.40 0.02
CA LEU A 7 4.10 -8.76 -0.19
C LEU A 7 3.27 -8.53 1.07
N SER A 8 3.76 -9.01 2.20
CA SER A 8 3.08 -8.87 3.48
C SER A 8 2.91 -7.40 3.85
N ASP A 9 3.97 -6.61 3.70
CA ASP A 9 3.93 -5.19 4.03
C ASP A 9 2.99 -4.44 3.10
N ALA A 10 2.98 -4.79 1.82
CA ALA A 10 2.08 -4.17 0.85
C ALA A 10 0.62 -4.47 1.17
N VAL A 11 0.31 -5.71 1.54
CA VAL A 11 -1.05 -6.08 1.95
C VAL A 11 -1.46 -5.30 3.20
N HIS A 12 -0.55 -5.15 4.16
CA HIS A 12 -0.80 -4.37 5.37
C HIS A 12 -1.14 -2.91 5.02
N ILE A 13 -0.37 -2.31 4.11
CA ILE A 13 -0.60 -0.92 3.68
C ILE A 13 -1.98 -0.79 3.03
N LEU A 14 -2.31 -1.70 2.13
CA LEU A 14 -3.62 -1.68 1.45
C LEU A 14 -4.77 -1.85 2.45
N ALA A 15 -4.61 -2.77 3.39
CA ALA A 15 -5.62 -3.01 4.41
C ALA A 15 -5.80 -1.78 5.30
N PHE A 16 -4.71 -1.13 5.69
CA PHE A 16 -4.78 0.07 6.51
C PHE A 16 -5.54 1.18 5.78
N ILE A 17 -5.25 1.39 4.50
CA ILE A 17 -5.92 2.41 3.70
C ILE A 17 -7.41 2.09 3.56
N ALA A 18 -7.74 0.81 3.38
CA ALA A 18 -9.12 0.37 3.22
C ALA A 18 -9.93 0.55 4.53
N LEU A 19 -9.32 0.23 5.66
CA LEU A 19 -10.01 0.24 6.94
C LEU A 19 -10.05 1.63 7.59
N TYR A 20 -9.07 2.47 7.31
CA TYR A 20 -8.93 3.76 7.97
C TYR A 20 -8.75 4.89 6.96
N PRO A 21 -9.71 5.09 6.05
CA PRO A 21 -9.54 6.08 4.97
C PRO A 21 -9.47 7.52 5.47
N ASP A 22 -9.99 7.79 6.66
CA ASP A 22 -10.01 9.14 7.24
C ASP A 22 -8.83 9.42 8.16
N CYS A 23 -7.95 8.42 8.35
CA CYS A 23 -6.78 8.60 9.20
C CYS A 23 -5.63 9.23 8.43
N ASP A 24 -4.57 9.56 9.16
CA ASP A 24 -3.33 10.03 8.55
C ASP A 24 -2.70 8.88 7.78
N LEU A 25 -2.63 9.03 6.47
CA LEU A 25 -2.09 8.00 5.56
C LEU A 25 -0.74 8.39 4.98
N THR A 26 0.01 9.23 5.70
CA THR A 26 1.37 9.59 5.28
C THR A 26 2.30 8.39 5.36
N SER A 27 3.41 8.47 4.62
CA SER A 27 4.44 7.42 4.66
C SER A 27 4.95 7.20 6.07
N ASN A 28 5.07 8.28 6.85
CA ASN A 28 5.54 8.17 8.24
C ASN A 28 4.56 7.36 9.08
N LYS A 29 3.27 7.65 8.96
CA LYS A 29 2.26 6.95 9.76
C LYS A 29 2.12 5.50 9.34
N LEU A 30 2.15 5.24 8.05
CA LEU A 30 2.09 3.86 7.54
C LEU A 30 3.33 3.09 7.96
N ALA A 31 4.50 3.74 7.96
CA ALA A 31 5.74 3.08 8.39
C ALA A 31 5.68 2.69 9.86
N GLU A 32 5.07 3.50 10.72
CA GLU A 32 4.87 3.14 12.11
C GLU A 32 4.00 1.89 12.24
N SER A 33 2.91 1.84 11.48
CA SER A 33 1.99 0.70 11.54
C SER A 33 2.65 -0.59 11.07
N VAL A 34 3.44 -0.51 10.00
CA VAL A 34 4.13 -1.68 9.43
C VAL A 34 5.42 -2.01 10.19
N GLN A 35 5.90 -1.07 11.00
CA GLN A 35 7.16 -1.18 11.74
C GLN A 35 8.37 -1.21 10.80
N THR A 36 8.40 -0.23 9.90
CA THR A 36 9.50 -0.07 8.95
C THR A 36 9.80 1.42 8.78
N ASN A 37 10.57 1.78 7.75
CA ASN A 37 10.92 3.18 7.53
C ASN A 37 10.09 3.80 6.40
N PRO A 38 9.91 5.14 6.42
CA PRO A 38 9.07 5.82 5.43
C PRO A 38 9.56 5.68 3.99
N ALA A 39 10.87 5.60 3.78
CA ALA A 39 11.41 5.47 2.42
C ALA A 39 10.96 4.16 1.78
N TYR A 40 10.99 3.08 2.55
CA TYR A 40 10.54 1.78 2.09
C TYR A 40 9.03 1.80 1.79
N VAL A 41 8.25 2.43 2.67
CA VAL A 41 6.81 2.57 2.44
C VAL A 41 6.53 3.32 1.14
N ARG A 42 7.26 4.41 0.88
CA ARG A 42 7.11 5.16 -0.37
C ARG A 42 7.41 4.30 -1.59
N GLN A 43 8.42 3.43 -1.50
CA GLN A 43 8.74 2.50 -2.59
C GLN A 43 7.58 1.54 -2.84
N LEU A 44 7.03 0.96 -1.78
CA LEU A 44 5.88 0.06 -1.90
C LEU A 44 4.67 0.76 -2.48
N MET A 45 4.38 1.96 -2.00
CA MET A 45 3.24 2.72 -2.50
C MET A 45 3.40 3.08 -3.97
N SER A 46 4.62 3.41 -4.39
CA SER A 46 4.91 3.68 -5.79
C SER A 46 4.66 2.43 -6.65
N ALA A 47 5.12 1.27 -6.18
CA ALA A 47 4.88 0.00 -6.89
C ALA A 47 3.39 -0.31 -6.98
N LEU A 48 2.65 -0.08 -5.90
CA LEU A 48 1.21 -0.33 -5.89
C LEU A 48 0.47 0.60 -6.85
N ARG A 49 0.91 1.86 -6.95
CA ARG A 49 0.32 2.80 -7.92
C ARG A 49 0.61 2.36 -9.35
N LYS A 50 1.82 1.90 -9.63
CA LYS A 50 2.17 1.40 -10.96
C LYS A 50 1.36 0.15 -11.32
N GLY A 51 1.03 -0.66 -10.31
CA GLY A 51 0.19 -1.84 -10.50
C GLY A 51 -1.30 -1.53 -10.53
N GLU A 52 -1.66 -0.25 -10.46
CA GLU A 52 -3.06 0.20 -10.52
C GLU A 52 -3.89 -0.30 -9.35
N LEU A 53 -3.26 -0.45 -8.18
CA LEU A 53 -3.95 -0.82 -6.94
C LEU A 53 -4.17 0.38 -6.03
N LEU A 54 -3.37 1.44 -6.21
CA LEU A 54 -3.53 2.70 -5.50
C LEU A 54 -3.59 3.84 -6.50
N ILE A 55 -4.31 4.89 -6.12
CA ILE A 55 -4.36 6.14 -6.89
C ILE A 55 -4.05 7.29 -5.93
N SER A 56 -3.56 8.40 -6.50
CA SER A 56 -3.42 9.66 -5.78
C SER A 56 -4.55 10.58 -6.20
N VAL A 57 -5.30 11.05 -5.23
CA VAL A 57 -6.41 11.96 -5.52
C VAL A 57 -5.84 13.37 -5.69
N LYS A 58 -6.08 13.97 -6.84
CA LYS A 58 -5.58 15.30 -7.15
C LYS A 58 -6.17 16.32 -6.19
N GLY A 59 -5.30 17.14 -5.62
CA GLY A 59 -5.72 18.14 -4.65
C GLY A 59 -5.76 17.63 -3.21
N HIS A 60 -5.64 16.33 -3.02
CA HIS A 60 -5.58 15.71 -1.70
C HIS A 60 -4.40 14.76 -1.66
N PRO A 61 -3.39 14.98 -0.81
CA PRO A 61 -2.22 14.11 -0.75
C PRO A 61 -2.51 12.79 -0.03
N ARG A 62 -3.66 12.21 -0.31
CA ARG A 62 -4.07 10.94 0.30
C ARG A 62 -4.09 9.84 -0.72
N PRO A 63 -3.48 8.69 -0.41
CA PRO A 63 -3.65 7.52 -1.25
C PRO A 63 -5.08 6.98 -1.09
N ALA A 64 -5.60 6.40 -2.16
CA ALA A 64 -6.88 5.72 -2.12
C ALA A 64 -6.74 4.43 -2.92
N LEU A 65 -7.57 3.44 -2.59
CA LEU A 65 -7.59 2.21 -3.36
C LEU A 65 -8.17 2.48 -4.75
N ALA A 66 -7.53 1.94 -5.77
CA ALA A 66 -8.00 2.07 -7.15
C ALA A 66 -9.17 1.14 -7.43
N ARG A 67 -9.36 0.11 -6.61
CA ARG A 67 -10.43 -0.87 -6.75
C ARG A 67 -11.04 -1.14 -5.39
N GLU A 68 -12.23 -1.72 -5.37
CA GLU A 68 -12.82 -2.21 -4.14
C GLU A 68 -11.92 -3.29 -3.53
N PRO A 69 -11.76 -3.31 -2.19
CA PRO A 69 -10.83 -4.27 -1.55
C PRO A 69 -11.07 -5.72 -1.97
N GLU A 70 -12.31 -6.14 -2.10
CA GLU A 70 -12.63 -7.51 -2.47
C GLU A 70 -12.26 -7.85 -3.92
N LYS A 71 -11.92 -6.84 -4.71
CA LYS A 71 -11.49 -7.03 -6.10
C LYS A 71 -9.97 -6.98 -6.24
N ILE A 72 -9.25 -6.79 -5.15
CA ILE A 72 -7.79 -6.82 -5.14
C ILE A 72 -7.37 -8.20 -4.63
N THR A 73 -6.74 -8.97 -5.51
CA THR A 73 -6.29 -10.31 -5.13
C THR A 73 -4.86 -10.26 -4.63
N LEU A 74 -4.47 -11.30 -3.90
CA LEU A 74 -3.09 -11.44 -3.44
C LEU A 74 -2.13 -11.50 -4.63
N LEU A 75 -2.54 -12.12 -5.73
CA LEU A 75 -1.74 -12.18 -6.96
C LEU A 75 -1.52 -10.78 -7.54
N ASP A 76 -2.56 -9.93 -7.52
CA ASP A 76 -2.43 -8.55 -7.98
C ASP A 76 -1.35 -7.81 -7.19
N VAL A 77 -1.38 -7.95 -5.86
CA VAL A 77 -0.39 -7.31 -4.99
C VAL A 77 1.01 -7.87 -5.25
N TYR A 78 1.12 -9.18 -5.38
CA TYR A 78 2.39 -9.83 -5.66
C TYR A 78 3.01 -9.29 -6.96
N ARG A 79 2.21 -9.21 -8.02
CA ARG A 79 2.69 -8.69 -9.30
C ARG A 79 3.12 -7.24 -9.22
N ALA A 80 2.44 -6.45 -8.41
CA ALA A 80 2.79 -5.04 -8.27
C ALA A 80 4.12 -4.84 -7.56
N VAL A 81 4.40 -5.60 -6.50
CA VAL A 81 5.57 -5.37 -5.67
C VAL A 81 6.75 -6.28 -5.98
N GLU A 82 6.52 -7.42 -6.60
CA GLU A 82 7.58 -8.38 -6.92
C GLU A 82 7.79 -8.57 -8.41
N GLY A 83 6.84 -8.16 -9.20
CA GLY A 83 6.88 -8.35 -10.65
C GLY A 83 7.80 -7.43 -11.41
#